data_60c3473e95cb3d1db96621e5fb80d859
#
_entry.id   60c3473e95cb3d1db96621e5fb80d859
#
_cell.length_a   1.000
_cell.length_b   1.000
_cell.length_c   1.000
_cell.angle_alpha   90.00
_cell.angle_beta   90.00
_cell.angle_gamma   90.00
#
_symmetry.space_group_name_H-M   'P 1'
#
loop_
_entity.id
_entity.type
_entity.pdbx_description
1 polymer ?
#
loop_
_entity_poly.entity_id
_entity_poly.type
_entity_poly.pdbx_seq_one_letter_code
_entity_poly.pdbx_strand_id
1 'polypeptide(L)'
;LVIAGTTGESATLAREEFRELLKRVIEAAEGRLPVLAGTGSTSTARAIEQTRIAAELGADGALVVTPYYNKPPQAGLEAHFTAIADAVEMDLVLYNVPSRTAVDMLPKTVETLSAHPRIVGIKEAVPDGARIEELCARCGPEFTVLSGDDNSCLDAMRQGAAGVVSVAANVVPGTMHELCMAAAQQDW
;
A
#
# COMPACT_ATOMS: atom_id res chain seq x y z
N LEU A 1 8.31 6.82 2.84
CA LEU A 1 7.36 7.13 3.92
C LEU A 1 5.93 6.86 3.46
N VAL A 2 5.06 6.35 4.35
CA VAL A 2 3.61 6.19 4.06
C VAL A 2 2.85 7.20 4.92
N ILE A 3 2.16 8.13 4.28
CA ILE A 3 1.44 9.23 4.92
C ILE A 3 -0.07 9.00 4.77
N ALA A 4 -0.83 9.29 5.83
CA ALA A 4 -2.26 9.04 5.87
C ALA A 4 -2.62 7.56 5.56
N GLY A 5 -1.81 6.63 6.05
CA GLY A 5 -2.21 5.23 6.14
C GLY A 5 -3.23 5.01 7.26
N THR A 6 -3.64 3.77 7.49
CA THR A 6 -4.63 3.44 8.53
C THR A 6 -4.15 3.84 9.94
N THR A 7 -2.88 3.59 10.27
CA THR A 7 -2.25 4.00 11.54
C THR A 7 -2.23 5.53 11.69
N GLY A 8 -2.14 6.26 10.60
CA GLY A 8 -2.22 7.74 10.56
C GLY A 8 -3.65 8.28 10.53
N GLU A 9 -4.67 7.46 10.86
CA GLU A 9 -6.07 7.85 11.00
C GLU A 9 -6.67 8.54 9.77
N SER A 10 -6.24 8.13 8.55
CA SER A 10 -6.64 8.75 7.27
C SER A 10 -8.15 8.91 7.08
N ALA A 11 -8.94 7.97 7.63
CA ALA A 11 -10.40 7.99 7.50
C ALA A 11 -11.06 9.14 8.28
N THR A 12 -10.35 9.77 9.22
CA THR A 12 -10.86 10.87 10.07
C THR A 12 -10.35 12.25 9.63
N LEU A 13 -9.38 12.30 8.71
CA LEU A 13 -8.83 13.54 8.21
C LEU A 13 -9.83 14.27 7.29
N ALA A 14 -10.00 15.57 7.53
CA ALA A 14 -10.67 16.43 6.56
C ALA A 14 -9.76 16.58 5.31
N ARG A 15 -10.37 16.98 4.20
CA ARG A 15 -9.65 17.15 2.92
C ARG A 15 -8.48 18.13 3.03
N GLU A 16 -8.70 19.23 3.70
CA GLU A 16 -7.72 20.29 3.92
C GLU A 16 -6.58 19.82 4.82
N GLU A 17 -6.87 19.04 5.86
CA GLU A 17 -5.88 18.43 6.74
C GLU A 17 -5.02 17.43 5.98
N PHE A 18 -5.62 16.58 5.14
CA PHE A 18 -4.89 15.64 4.29
C PHE A 18 -3.92 16.38 3.34
N ARG A 19 -4.39 17.46 2.67
CA ARG A 19 -3.54 18.27 1.78
C ARG A 19 -2.37 18.91 2.52
N GLU A 20 -2.63 19.53 3.65
CA GLU A 20 -1.61 20.21 4.43
C GLU A 20 -0.59 19.23 5.02
N LEU A 21 -1.05 18.09 5.57
CA LEU A 21 -0.19 17.03 6.07
C LEU A 21 0.74 16.52 4.97
N LEU A 22 0.18 16.16 3.82
CA LEU A 22 0.96 15.59 2.72
C LEU A 22 1.99 16.61 2.20
N LYS A 23 1.59 17.86 2.00
CA LYS A 23 2.49 18.94 1.60
C LYS A 23 3.67 19.07 2.55
N ARG A 24 3.41 19.17 3.86
CA ARG A 24 4.47 19.32 4.87
C ARG A 24 5.43 18.14 4.89
N VAL A 25 4.93 16.92 4.71
CA VAL A 25 5.79 15.75 4.72
C VAL A 25 6.64 15.67 3.46
N ILE A 26 6.10 15.98 2.29
CA ILE A 26 6.87 16.05 1.04
C ILE A 26 7.96 17.12 1.15
N GLU A 27 7.63 18.31 1.64
CA GLU A 27 8.61 19.38 1.89
C GLU A 27 9.70 18.92 2.87
N ALA A 28 9.33 18.26 3.97
CA ALA A 28 10.30 17.79 4.97
C ALA A 28 11.15 16.59 4.48
N ALA A 29 10.62 15.77 3.58
CA ALA A 29 11.35 14.67 2.97
C ALA A 29 12.48 15.17 2.05
N GLU A 30 12.33 16.35 1.43
CA GLU A 30 13.34 16.98 0.56
C GLU A 30 13.87 16.04 -0.54
N GLY A 31 13.04 15.13 -1.04
CA GLY A 31 13.43 14.10 -2.00
C GLY A 31 14.39 13.02 -1.48
N ARG A 32 14.68 13.02 -0.17
CA ARG A 32 15.58 12.01 0.45
C ARG A 32 14.93 10.63 0.58
N LEU A 33 13.62 10.58 0.65
CA LEU A 33 12.82 9.36 0.80
C LEU A 33 11.56 9.47 -0.04
N PRO A 34 11.15 8.40 -0.73
CA PRO A 34 9.87 8.40 -1.44
C PRO A 34 8.70 8.52 -0.46
N VAL A 35 7.65 9.23 -0.89
CA VAL A 35 6.43 9.47 -0.13
C VAL A 35 5.24 8.83 -0.83
N LEU A 36 4.64 7.84 -0.18
CA LEU A 36 3.39 7.20 -0.59
C LEU A 36 2.22 7.80 0.19
N ALA A 37 1.22 8.29 -0.51
CA ALA A 37 0.02 8.85 0.10
C ALA A 37 -1.09 7.79 0.24
N GLY A 38 -1.68 7.66 1.43
CA GLY A 38 -2.88 6.81 1.64
C GLY A 38 -4.11 7.48 1.05
N THR A 39 -4.60 7.00 -0.08
CA THR A 39 -5.71 7.63 -0.83
C THR A 39 -6.95 6.76 -0.97
N GLY A 40 -6.92 5.54 -0.39
CA GLY A 40 -8.04 4.61 -0.46
C GLY A 40 -9.31 5.12 0.22
N SER A 41 -10.46 4.78 -0.36
CA SER A 41 -11.80 5.17 0.12
C SER A 41 -12.83 4.11 -0.24
N THR A 42 -13.96 4.13 0.45
CA THR A 42 -15.16 3.34 0.10
C THR A 42 -15.78 3.76 -1.23
N SER A 43 -15.51 4.98 -1.69
CA SER A 43 -16.00 5.56 -2.94
C SER A 43 -14.86 5.66 -3.95
N THR A 44 -15.03 5.07 -5.13
CA THR A 44 -14.08 5.15 -6.24
C THR A 44 -13.80 6.59 -6.65
N ALA A 45 -14.84 7.42 -6.74
CA ALA A 45 -14.70 8.83 -7.09
C ALA A 45 -13.85 9.61 -6.06
N ARG A 46 -14.05 9.33 -4.76
CA ARG A 46 -13.25 9.95 -3.70
C ARG A 46 -11.81 9.44 -3.72
N ALA A 47 -11.57 8.16 -3.95
CA ALA A 47 -10.21 7.62 -4.08
C ALA A 47 -9.47 8.26 -5.27
N ILE A 48 -10.12 8.42 -6.41
CA ILE A 48 -9.57 9.15 -7.58
C ILE A 48 -9.23 10.59 -7.20
N GLU A 49 -10.13 11.30 -6.53
CA GLU A 49 -9.89 12.68 -6.10
C GLU A 49 -8.69 12.79 -5.15
N GLN A 50 -8.60 11.93 -4.14
CA GLN A 50 -7.48 11.92 -3.19
C GLN A 50 -6.16 11.55 -3.87
N THR A 51 -6.16 10.58 -4.79
CA THR A 51 -4.98 10.21 -5.57
C THR A 51 -4.51 11.36 -6.47
N ARG A 52 -5.45 12.09 -7.09
CA ARG A 52 -5.13 13.29 -7.88
C ARG A 52 -4.50 14.39 -7.03
N ILE A 53 -5.04 14.65 -5.85
CA ILE A 53 -4.45 15.58 -4.89
C ILE A 53 -3.03 15.17 -4.51
N ALA A 54 -2.78 13.88 -4.27
CA ALA A 54 -1.45 13.38 -3.95
C ALA A 54 -0.47 13.60 -5.12
N ALA A 55 -0.89 13.33 -6.35
CA ALA A 55 -0.08 13.57 -7.55
C ALA A 55 0.23 15.06 -7.74
N GLU A 56 -0.76 15.94 -7.60
CA GLU A 56 -0.61 17.41 -7.70
C GLU A 56 0.38 17.97 -6.66
N LEU A 57 0.47 17.35 -5.48
CA LEU A 57 1.38 17.76 -4.41
C LEU A 57 2.78 17.16 -4.56
N GLY A 58 2.98 16.21 -5.48
CA GLY A 58 4.29 15.61 -5.74
C GLY A 58 4.60 14.39 -4.89
N ALA A 59 3.60 13.63 -4.43
CA ALA A 59 3.84 12.31 -3.86
C ALA A 59 4.36 11.35 -4.94
N ASP A 60 5.23 10.41 -4.54
CA ASP A 60 5.86 9.44 -5.46
C ASP A 60 4.92 8.28 -5.82
N GLY A 61 3.87 8.04 -5.01
CA GLY A 61 2.89 7.00 -5.28
C GLY A 61 1.72 7.06 -4.30
N ALA A 62 0.73 6.21 -4.52
CA ALA A 62 -0.44 6.09 -3.67
C ALA A 62 -0.58 4.69 -3.08
N LEU A 63 -0.87 4.61 -1.79
CA LEU A 63 -1.28 3.39 -1.10
C LEU A 63 -2.80 3.36 -1.02
N VAL A 64 -3.44 2.43 -1.74
CA VAL A 64 -4.89 2.39 -1.90
C VAL A 64 -5.46 1.15 -1.21
N VAL A 65 -6.10 1.35 -0.05
CA VAL A 65 -6.77 0.27 0.68
C VAL A 65 -8.03 -0.19 -0.04
N THR A 66 -8.33 -1.50 0.02
CA THR A 66 -9.61 -2.04 -0.46
C THR A 66 -10.79 -1.27 0.13
N PRO A 67 -11.87 -1.00 -0.65
CA PRO A 67 -13.07 -0.38 -0.12
C PRO A 67 -13.59 -1.17 1.08
N TYR A 68 -13.65 -0.53 2.23
CA TYR A 68 -14.08 -1.10 3.49
C TYR A 68 -15.58 -0.90 3.70
N TYR A 69 -16.21 -1.66 4.62
CA TYR A 69 -17.61 -1.53 5.00
C TYR A 69 -18.62 -2.00 3.94
N ASN A 70 -18.56 -1.48 2.70
CA ASN A 70 -19.48 -1.82 1.60
C ASN A 70 -19.19 -3.14 0.89
N LYS A 71 -18.07 -3.81 1.22
CA LYS A 71 -17.71 -5.18 0.82
C LYS A 71 -17.93 -5.49 -0.68
N PRO A 72 -17.23 -4.83 -1.59
CA PRO A 72 -17.37 -5.12 -3.01
C PRO A 72 -16.91 -6.55 -3.34
N PRO A 73 -17.52 -7.22 -4.34
CA PRO A 73 -17.02 -8.49 -4.86
C PRO A 73 -15.68 -8.30 -5.59
N GLN A 74 -14.97 -9.40 -5.92
CA GLN A 74 -13.67 -9.33 -6.59
C GLN A 74 -13.70 -8.50 -7.88
N ALA A 75 -14.69 -8.71 -8.75
CA ALA A 75 -14.88 -7.89 -9.95
C ALA A 75 -15.11 -6.39 -9.64
N GLY A 76 -15.72 -6.09 -8.50
CA GLY A 76 -15.85 -4.72 -8.02
C GLY A 76 -14.52 -4.12 -7.55
N LEU A 77 -13.64 -4.93 -6.93
CA LEU A 77 -12.28 -4.53 -6.60
C LEU A 77 -11.45 -4.25 -7.86
N GLU A 78 -11.50 -5.16 -8.85
CA GLU A 78 -10.85 -4.96 -10.14
C GLU A 78 -11.29 -3.64 -10.81
N ALA A 79 -12.59 -3.42 -10.92
CA ALA A 79 -13.13 -2.19 -11.51
C ALA A 79 -12.72 -0.93 -10.72
N HIS A 80 -12.71 -1.01 -9.38
CA HIS A 80 -12.33 0.10 -8.50
C HIS A 80 -10.88 0.52 -8.70
N PHE A 81 -9.94 -0.42 -8.62
CA PHE A 81 -8.51 -0.12 -8.73
C PHE A 81 -8.11 0.27 -10.15
N THR A 82 -8.67 -0.39 -11.17
CA THR A 82 -8.45 -0.01 -12.57
C THR A 82 -8.93 1.43 -12.84
N ALA A 83 -10.12 1.80 -12.35
CA ALA A 83 -10.63 3.16 -12.54
C ALA A 83 -9.75 4.22 -11.88
N ILE A 84 -9.12 3.93 -10.74
CA ILE A 84 -8.17 4.85 -10.08
C ILE A 84 -6.88 4.95 -10.91
N ALA A 85 -6.33 3.82 -11.34
CA ALA A 85 -5.10 3.76 -12.13
C ALA A 85 -5.24 4.44 -13.50
N ASP A 86 -6.40 4.31 -14.14
CA ASP A 86 -6.71 4.98 -15.41
C ASP A 86 -6.87 6.50 -15.26
N ALA A 87 -7.41 6.95 -14.12
CA ALA A 87 -7.78 8.36 -13.90
C ALA A 87 -6.61 9.26 -13.49
N VAL A 88 -5.51 8.71 -12.98
CA VAL A 88 -4.38 9.48 -12.41
C VAL A 88 -3.06 8.89 -12.87
N GLU A 89 -2.15 9.74 -13.36
CA GLU A 89 -0.78 9.34 -13.71
C GLU A 89 0.10 9.23 -12.47
N MET A 90 -0.06 8.13 -11.73
CA MET A 90 0.66 7.85 -10.49
C MET A 90 0.74 6.34 -10.26
N ASP A 91 1.86 5.88 -9.72
CA ASP A 91 2.01 4.49 -9.30
C ASP A 91 1.14 4.17 -8.09
N LEU A 92 0.43 3.05 -8.16
CA LEU A 92 -0.46 2.57 -7.12
C LEU A 92 0.11 1.32 -6.46
N VAL A 93 0.10 1.32 -5.14
CA VAL A 93 0.31 0.13 -4.31
C VAL A 93 -1.06 -0.26 -3.73
N LEU A 94 -1.53 -1.43 -4.09
CA LEU A 94 -2.75 -2.00 -3.53
C LEU A 94 -2.56 -2.24 -2.02
N TYR A 95 -3.64 -2.17 -1.23
CA TYR A 95 -3.55 -2.52 0.18
C TYR A 95 -4.69 -3.42 0.60
N ASN A 96 -4.35 -4.67 0.96
CA ASN A 96 -5.27 -5.68 1.47
C ASN A 96 -5.13 -5.85 2.98
N VAL A 97 -6.21 -5.64 3.73
CA VAL A 97 -6.26 -5.76 5.19
C VAL A 97 -7.63 -6.25 5.66
N PRO A 98 -7.98 -7.52 5.41
CA PRO A 98 -9.33 -8.05 5.64
C PRO A 98 -9.82 -7.90 7.09
N SER A 99 -8.92 -7.93 8.06
CA SER A 99 -9.24 -7.73 9.48
C SER A 99 -9.85 -6.36 9.79
N ARG A 100 -9.60 -5.35 8.94
CA ARG A 100 -10.14 -3.99 9.09
C ARG A 100 -11.23 -3.67 8.08
N THR A 101 -11.08 -4.15 6.83
CA THR A 101 -11.99 -3.81 5.74
C THR A 101 -13.18 -4.75 5.63
N ALA A 102 -13.09 -5.95 6.21
CA ALA A 102 -14.00 -7.07 6.03
C ALA A 102 -14.14 -7.51 4.55
N VAL A 103 -13.12 -7.21 3.74
CA VAL A 103 -12.97 -7.61 2.35
C VAL A 103 -11.58 -8.17 2.16
N ASP A 104 -11.47 -9.36 1.61
CA ASP A 104 -10.22 -9.98 1.21
C ASP A 104 -10.07 -9.88 -0.31
N MET A 105 -9.02 -9.22 -0.77
CA MET A 105 -8.63 -9.19 -2.18
C MET A 105 -7.81 -10.45 -2.46
N LEU A 106 -8.38 -11.37 -3.23
CA LEU A 106 -7.77 -12.67 -3.50
C LEU A 106 -6.53 -12.54 -4.42
N PRO A 107 -5.54 -13.45 -4.31
CA PRO A 107 -4.34 -13.41 -5.16
C PRO A 107 -4.65 -13.38 -6.67
N LYS A 108 -5.72 -14.04 -7.10
CA LYS A 108 -6.16 -14.00 -8.51
C LYS A 108 -6.60 -12.60 -8.96
N THR A 109 -7.25 -11.85 -8.08
CA THR A 109 -7.63 -10.45 -8.33
C THR A 109 -6.40 -9.55 -8.41
N VAL A 110 -5.43 -9.76 -7.50
CA VAL A 110 -4.15 -9.04 -7.54
C VAL A 110 -3.39 -9.34 -8.83
N GLU A 111 -3.32 -10.60 -9.26
CA GLU A 111 -2.71 -11.01 -10.53
C GLU A 111 -3.37 -10.30 -11.73
N THR A 112 -4.71 -10.21 -11.75
CA THR A 112 -5.42 -9.45 -12.80
C THR A 112 -5.03 -7.98 -12.79
N LEU A 113 -4.95 -7.37 -11.60
CA LEU A 113 -4.63 -5.96 -11.42
C LEU A 113 -3.15 -5.65 -11.71
N SER A 114 -2.23 -6.58 -11.43
CA SER A 114 -0.80 -6.41 -11.68
C SER A 114 -0.43 -6.28 -13.17
N ALA A 115 -1.35 -6.67 -14.06
CA ALA A 115 -1.19 -6.43 -15.50
C ALA A 115 -1.34 -4.95 -15.89
N HIS A 116 -1.87 -4.11 -15.00
CA HIS A 116 -1.99 -2.67 -15.25
C HIS A 116 -0.64 -1.96 -14.96
N PRO A 117 -0.08 -1.18 -15.90
CA PRO A 117 1.29 -0.63 -15.80
C PRO A 117 1.51 0.31 -14.61
N ARG A 118 0.44 0.90 -14.06
CA ARG A 118 0.51 1.78 -12.88
C ARG A 118 0.21 1.09 -11.56
N ILE A 119 -0.12 -0.19 -11.56
CA ILE A 119 -0.34 -0.97 -10.33
C ILE A 119 0.93 -1.77 -10.07
N VAL A 120 1.84 -1.20 -9.27
CA VAL A 120 3.23 -1.65 -9.16
C VAL A 120 3.49 -2.57 -7.96
N GLY A 121 2.53 -2.74 -7.09
CA GLY A 121 2.71 -3.58 -5.90
C GLY A 121 1.49 -3.71 -5.02
N ILE A 122 1.66 -4.49 -3.97
CA ILE A 122 0.66 -4.69 -2.91
C ILE A 122 1.31 -4.65 -1.53
N LYS A 123 0.64 -3.99 -0.58
CA LYS A 123 0.80 -4.19 0.86
C LYS A 123 -0.21 -5.25 1.30
N GLU A 124 0.28 -6.45 1.65
CA GLU A 124 -0.55 -7.55 2.15
C GLU A 124 -0.46 -7.62 3.67
N ALA A 125 -1.58 -7.53 4.36
CA ALA A 125 -1.65 -7.57 5.82
C ALA A 125 -2.39 -8.81 6.35
N VAL A 126 -2.59 -9.83 5.52
CA VAL A 126 -2.93 -11.17 6.00
C VAL A 126 -1.63 -11.80 6.51
N PRO A 127 -1.55 -12.23 7.78
CA PRO A 127 -0.33 -12.78 8.36
C PRO A 127 -0.14 -14.27 7.97
N ASP A 128 -0.02 -14.52 6.68
CA ASP A 128 0.11 -15.86 6.10
C ASP A 128 1.23 -15.87 5.04
N GLY A 129 2.31 -16.58 5.34
CA GLY A 129 3.45 -16.71 4.43
C GLY A 129 3.08 -17.36 3.09
N ALA A 130 2.17 -18.34 3.08
CA ALA A 130 1.72 -18.97 1.84
C ALA A 130 1.01 -17.97 0.92
N ARG A 131 0.31 -16.98 1.49
CA ARG A 131 -0.31 -15.88 0.74
C ARG A 131 0.74 -15.01 0.05
N ILE A 132 1.83 -14.69 0.75
CA ILE A 132 2.94 -13.90 0.19
C ILE A 132 3.60 -14.66 -0.96
N GLU A 133 3.95 -15.94 -0.74
CA GLU A 133 4.54 -16.80 -1.78
C GLU A 133 3.64 -16.88 -3.03
N GLU A 134 2.33 -17.09 -2.84
CA GLU A 134 1.36 -17.14 -3.94
C GLU A 134 1.32 -15.81 -4.71
N LEU A 135 1.31 -14.67 -4.03
CA LEU A 135 1.32 -13.34 -4.67
C LEU A 135 2.59 -13.12 -5.50
N CYS A 136 3.76 -13.42 -4.93
CA CYS A 136 5.04 -13.31 -5.65
C CYS A 136 5.08 -14.20 -6.90
N ALA A 137 4.61 -15.44 -6.78
CA ALA A 137 4.58 -16.38 -7.90
C ALA A 137 3.62 -15.96 -9.03
N ARG A 138 2.45 -15.40 -8.68
CA ARG A 138 1.43 -14.99 -9.66
C ARG A 138 1.74 -13.68 -10.36
N CYS A 139 2.24 -12.70 -9.62
CA CYS A 139 2.42 -11.33 -10.15
C CYS A 139 3.79 -11.11 -10.80
N GLY A 140 4.74 -12.01 -10.52
CA GLY A 140 6.09 -11.95 -11.13
C GLY A 140 7.04 -10.96 -10.44
N PRO A 141 8.31 -10.91 -10.89
CA PRO A 141 9.39 -10.23 -10.18
C PRO A 141 9.32 -8.70 -10.22
N GLU A 142 8.62 -8.13 -11.19
CA GLU A 142 8.47 -6.66 -11.32
C GLU A 142 7.39 -6.09 -10.40
N PHE A 143 6.55 -6.95 -9.80
CA PHE A 143 5.48 -6.55 -8.91
C PHE A 143 5.92 -6.65 -7.45
N THR A 144 5.92 -5.52 -6.75
CA THR A 144 6.40 -5.45 -5.37
C THR A 144 5.37 -5.96 -4.37
N VAL A 145 5.69 -7.00 -3.62
CA VAL A 145 4.88 -7.47 -2.49
C VAL A 145 5.51 -6.98 -1.18
N LEU A 146 4.75 -6.25 -0.36
CA LEU A 146 5.17 -5.75 0.95
C LEU A 146 4.32 -6.36 2.04
N SER A 147 4.92 -6.71 3.18
CA SER A 147 4.17 -7.05 4.39
C SER A 147 3.48 -5.82 4.98
N GLY A 148 2.28 -5.99 5.48
CA GLY A 148 1.53 -4.97 6.21
C GLY A 148 1.46 -5.22 7.71
N ASP A 149 2.17 -6.22 8.23
CA ASP A 149 2.14 -6.66 9.62
C ASP A 149 3.55 -6.84 10.19
N ASP A 150 3.84 -6.22 11.34
CA ASP A 150 5.16 -6.26 11.97
C ASP A 150 5.51 -7.64 12.53
N ASN A 151 4.52 -8.37 13.06
CA ASN A 151 4.78 -9.65 13.71
C ASN A 151 5.19 -10.77 12.73
N SER A 152 4.67 -10.71 11.51
CA SER A 152 4.91 -11.70 10.45
C SER A 152 5.84 -11.20 9.35
N CYS A 153 6.38 -9.98 9.45
CA CYS A 153 7.14 -9.38 8.35
C CYS A 153 8.40 -10.17 7.97
N LEU A 154 9.10 -10.73 8.95
CA LEU A 154 10.30 -11.51 8.68
C LEU A 154 9.97 -12.79 7.92
N ASP A 155 8.91 -13.49 8.31
CA ASP A 155 8.45 -14.69 7.59
C ASP A 155 7.93 -14.33 6.20
N ALA A 156 7.23 -13.19 6.06
CA ALA A 156 6.83 -12.69 4.76
C ALA A 156 8.04 -12.40 3.83
N MET A 157 9.11 -11.81 4.36
CA MET A 157 10.32 -11.54 3.58
C MET A 157 11.05 -12.84 3.19
N ARG A 158 11.01 -13.86 4.04
CA ARG A 158 11.50 -15.22 3.68
C ARG A 158 10.72 -15.86 2.55
N GLN A 159 9.44 -15.50 2.40
CA GLN A 159 8.54 -15.96 1.33
C GLN A 159 8.52 -15.03 0.10
N GLY A 160 9.40 -14.03 0.05
CA GLY A 160 9.59 -13.19 -1.13
C GLY A 160 9.06 -11.76 -1.03
N ALA A 161 8.51 -11.35 0.12
CA ALA A 161 8.16 -9.93 0.29
C ALA A 161 9.43 -9.07 0.26
N ALA A 162 9.37 -7.94 -0.41
CA ALA A 162 10.49 -7.00 -0.56
C ALA A 162 10.76 -6.17 0.71
N GLY A 163 9.83 -6.18 1.68
CA GLY A 163 9.95 -5.40 2.91
C GLY A 163 8.62 -5.29 3.64
N VAL A 164 8.52 -4.31 4.53
CA VAL A 164 7.35 -4.07 5.37
C VAL A 164 6.94 -2.61 5.43
N VAL A 165 5.63 -2.35 5.40
CA VAL A 165 5.06 -1.06 5.80
C VAL A 165 4.66 -1.18 7.28
N SER A 166 5.59 -0.81 8.14
CA SER A 166 5.59 -1.09 9.57
C SER A 166 4.84 -0.05 10.39
N VAL A 167 4.17 -0.48 11.46
CA VAL A 167 3.66 0.39 12.54
C VAL A 167 4.77 0.67 13.55
N ALA A 168 5.58 -0.32 13.90
CA ALA A 168 6.70 -0.19 14.84
C ALA A 168 7.75 0.84 14.38
N ALA A 169 7.89 1.05 13.07
CA ALA A 169 8.78 2.06 12.51
C ALA A 169 8.46 3.52 12.95
N ASN A 170 7.25 3.78 13.45
CA ASN A 170 6.93 5.08 14.07
C ASN A 170 7.66 5.33 15.39
N VAL A 171 8.17 4.28 16.04
CA VAL A 171 8.84 4.34 17.35
C VAL A 171 10.32 3.94 17.23
N VAL A 172 10.61 2.91 16.43
CA VAL A 172 11.95 2.33 16.27
C VAL A 172 12.35 2.20 14.79
N PRO A 173 12.38 3.31 14.02
CA PRO A 173 12.63 3.25 12.58
C PRO A 173 13.99 2.66 12.23
N GLY A 174 15.03 2.95 13.02
CA GLY A 174 16.39 2.42 12.83
C GLY A 174 16.42 0.89 12.90
N THR A 175 15.83 0.31 13.95
CA THR A 175 15.77 -1.13 14.13
C THR A 175 14.98 -1.83 13.02
N MET A 176 13.86 -1.23 12.57
CA MET A 176 13.10 -1.76 11.44
C MET A 176 13.88 -1.68 10.13
N HIS A 177 14.66 -0.63 9.94
CA HIS A 177 15.55 -0.53 8.78
C HIS A 177 16.64 -1.63 8.83
N GLU A 178 17.31 -1.81 9.96
CA GLU A 178 18.32 -2.84 10.16
C GLU A 178 17.76 -4.24 9.89
N LEU A 179 16.55 -4.54 10.40
CA LEU A 179 15.84 -5.79 10.13
C LEU A 179 15.62 -6.01 8.62
N CYS A 180 15.11 -5.01 7.92
CA CYS A 180 14.86 -5.11 6.49
C CYS A 180 16.17 -5.29 5.70
N MET A 181 17.24 -4.60 6.10
CA MET A 181 18.55 -4.71 5.44
C MET A 181 19.19 -6.08 5.66
N ALA A 182 19.12 -6.65 6.88
CA ALA A 182 19.57 -8.00 7.17
C ALA A 182 18.80 -9.03 6.35
N ALA A 183 17.47 -8.92 6.33
CA ALA A 183 16.61 -9.81 5.54
C ALA A 183 16.92 -9.74 4.03
N ALA A 184 17.15 -8.54 3.48
CA ALA A 184 17.55 -8.37 2.08
C ALA A 184 18.89 -9.03 1.74
N GLN A 185 19.79 -9.17 2.71
CA GLN A 185 21.06 -9.86 2.61
C GLN A 185 20.96 -11.35 2.95
N GLN A 186 19.74 -11.85 3.24
CA GLN A 186 19.47 -13.22 3.70
C GLN A 186 20.18 -13.56 5.02
N ASP A 187 20.47 -12.57 5.83
CA ASP A 187 20.97 -12.71 7.21
C ASP A 187 19.77 -12.77 8.16
N TRP A 188 19.33 -14.00 8.48
CA TRP A 188 18.09 -14.32 9.19
C TRP A 188 18.24 -14.53 10.68
#